data_abf326f005caaa0e758d4bca60c857b5
#
_entry.id   abf326f005caaa0e758d4bca60c857b5
#
_cell.length_a   1.000
_cell.length_b   1.000
_cell.length_c   1.000
_cell.angle_alpha   90.00
_cell.angle_beta   90.00
_cell.angle_gamma   90.00
#
_symmetry.space_group_name_H-M   'P 1'
#
loop_
_entity.id
_entity.type
_entity.pdbx_description
1 polymer ?
#
loop_
_entity_poly.entity_id
_entity_poly.type
_entity_poly.pdbx_seq_one_letter_code
_entity_poly.pdbx_strand_id
1 'polypeptide(L)'
;MGSTLLPNEARQAFVHCSGPAGEHRMAYQEWGQPENPEVVVCVHGLTRVSDDFSELARVLRDRYRVVCPDVAGRGRSDWLKNPAFYGVAQYAADMAALIVQLKVERVRWVGT
;
A
#
# COMPACT_ATOMS: atom_id res chain seq x y z
N MET A 1 4.84 -27.31 -0.16
CA MET A 1 4.36 -26.65 -0.49
C MET A 1 4.13 -25.74 -0.14
N GLY A 2 4.28 -25.45 -0.21
CA GLY A 2 4.16 -24.58 0.38
C GLY A 2 3.58 -23.44 0.53
N SER A 3 3.37 -22.82 -0.37
CA SER A 3 2.65 -21.58 -0.25
C SER A 3 1.23 -21.83 0.20
N THR A 4 0.82 -21.14 1.22
CA THR A 4 -0.55 -21.18 1.69
C THR A 4 -1.41 -20.11 1.02
N LEU A 5 -0.79 -19.17 0.31
CA LEU A 5 -1.52 -18.10 -0.36
C LEU A 5 -1.58 -18.39 -1.86
N LEU A 6 -2.78 -18.32 -2.41
CA LEU A 6 -2.97 -18.39 -3.85
C LEU A 6 -2.57 -17.04 -4.48
N PRO A 7 -2.13 -17.03 -5.75
CA PRO A 7 -1.73 -15.77 -6.38
C PRO A 7 -2.81 -14.69 -6.40
N ASN A 8 -4.07 -15.08 -6.32
CA ASN A 8 -5.17 -14.13 -6.36
C ASN A 8 -5.73 -13.80 -4.98
N GLU A 9 -5.03 -14.17 -3.91
CA GLU A 9 -5.40 -13.80 -2.56
C GLU A 9 -4.54 -12.66 -2.08
N ALA A 10 -5.05 -11.92 -1.08
CA ALA A 10 -4.32 -10.79 -0.51
C ALA A 10 -3.10 -11.26 0.28
N ARG A 11 -2.02 -10.55 0.12
CA ARG A 11 -0.80 -10.72 0.90
C ARG A 11 -0.58 -9.46 1.71
N GLN A 12 -0.10 -9.62 2.94
CA GLN A 12 0.22 -8.50 3.82
C GLN A 12 1.72 -8.23 3.75
N ALA A 13 2.08 -6.96 3.71
CA ALA A 13 3.48 -6.57 3.73
C ALA A 13 3.62 -5.19 4.36
N PHE A 14 4.87 -4.80 4.61
CA PHE A 14 5.20 -3.48 5.16
C PHE A 14 6.32 -2.87 4.33
N VAL A 15 6.28 -1.56 4.19
CA VAL A 15 7.40 -0.81 3.65
C VAL A 15 7.92 0.12 4.73
N HIS A 16 9.26 0.20 4.83
CA HIS A 16 9.92 1.10 5.78
C HIS A 16 9.98 2.49 5.18
N CYS A 17 9.50 3.46 5.93
CA CYS A 17 9.43 4.86 5.54
C CYS A 17 10.21 5.70 6.52
N SER A 18 10.67 6.86 6.10
CA SER A 18 11.38 7.78 6.97
C SER A 18 10.94 9.22 6.70
N GLY A 19 11.23 10.08 7.67
CA GLY A 19 10.89 11.49 7.57
C GLY A 19 11.32 12.23 8.82
N PRO A 20 10.91 13.50 8.98
CA PRO A 20 11.31 14.28 10.14
C PRO A 20 10.90 13.67 11.47
N ALA A 21 9.84 12.87 11.49
CA ALA A 21 9.37 12.19 12.70
C ALA A 21 10.14 10.90 12.99
N GLY A 22 11.13 10.53 12.16
CA GLY A 22 11.86 9.27 12.30
C GLY A 22 11.33 8.22 11.35
N GLU A 23 11.60 6.95 11.68
CA GLU A 23 11.18 5.83 10.83
C GLU A 23 9.83 5.29 11.28
N HIS A 24 9.08 4.82 10.32
CA HIS A 24 7.81 4.16 10.57
C HIS A 24 7.55 3.16 9.45
N ARG A 25 6.65 2.20 9.68
CA ARG A 25 6.28 1.20 8.70
C ARG A 25 4.89 1.52 8.16
N MET A 26 4.74 1.41 6.85
CA MET A 26 3.43 1.50 6.23
C MET A 26 3.01 0.11 5.77
N ALA A 27 1.88 -0.37 6.27
CA ALA A 27 1.33 -1.65 5.89
C ALA A 27 0.63 -1.53 4.54
N TYR A 28 0.63 -2.61 3.77
CA TYR A 28 -0.17 -2.67 2.55
C TYR A 28 -0.62 -4.10 2.28
N GLN A 29 -1.74 -4.20 1.57
CA GLN A 29 -2.22 -5.46 1.05
C GLN A 29 -1.92 -5.52 -0.44
N GLU A 30 -1.53 -6.67 -0.91
CA GLU A 30 -1.19 -6.87 -2.33
C GLU A 30 -2.00 -8.04 -2.86
N TRP A 31 -2.56 -7.86 -4.05
CA TRP A 31 -3.41 -8.85 -4.71
C TRP A 31 -2.88 -9.10 -6.11
N GLY A 32 -3.09 -10.31 -6.63
CA GLY A 32 -2.68 -10.65 -7.98
C GLY A 32 -1.27 -11.18 -8.05
N GLN A 33 -0.75 -11.30 -9.27
CA GLN A 33 0.57 -11.88 -9.49
C GLN A 33 1.67 -10.89 -9.11
N PRO A 34 2.63 -11.30 -8.26
CA PRO A 34 3.67 -10.37 -7.80
C PRO A 34 4.58 -9.85 -8.90
N GLU A 35 4.69 -10.59 -10.01
CA GLU A 35 5.55 -10.18 -11.11
C GLU A 35 4.85 -9.36 -12.17
N ASN A 36 3.55 -9.13 -12.02
CA ASN A 36 2.79 -8.39 -13.02
C ASN A 36 3.26 -6.93 -13.05
N PRO A 37 3.73 -6.43 -14.20
CA PRO A 37 4.20 -5.05 -14.29
C PRO A 37 3.07 -4.01 -14.30
N GLU A 38 1.83 -4.47 -14.49
CA GLU A 38 0.66 -3.58 -14.50
C GLU A 38 0.16 -3.45 -13.07
N VAL A 39 0.58 -2.37 -12.39
CA VAL A 39 0.31 -2.18 -10.98
C VAL A 39 -0.73 -1.07 -10.79
N VAL A 40 -1.73 -1.35 -9.94
CA VAL A 40 -2.73 -0.37 -9.51
C VAL A 40 -2.55 -0.15 -8.01
N VAL A 41 -2.35 1.09 -7.60
CA VAL A 41 -2.26 1.46 -6.20
C VAL A 41 -3.55 2.16 -5.80
N CYS A 42 -4.24 1.60 -4.80
CA CYS A 42 -5.52 2.10 -4.32
C CYS A 42 -5.31 2.80 -2.98
N VAL A 43 -5.50 4.11 -2.94
CA VAL A 43 -5.26 4.93 -1.75
C VAL A 43 -6.59 5.35 -1.14
N HIS A 44 -6.82 4.95 0.11
CA HIS A 44 -8.06 5.23 0.83
C HIS A 44 -8.14 6.70 1.27
N GLY A 45 -9.36 7.12 1.62
CA GLY A 45 -9.60 8.45 2.16
C GLY A 45 -9.05 8.62 3.57
N LEU A 46 -9.11 9.85 4.05
CA LEU A 46 -8.38 10.28 5.25
C LEU A 46 -8.75 9.50 6.49
N THR A 47 -10.02 9.10 6.63
CA THR A 47 -10.52 8.38 7.81
C THR A 47 -10.80 6.92 7.53
N ARG A 48 -10.28 6.38 6.41
CA ARG A 48 -10.60 5.03 5.98
C ARG A 48 -9.36 4.13 6.07
N VAL A 49 -9.47 2.92 5.57
CA VAL A 49 -8.40 1.93 5.59
C VAL A 49 -8.36 1.18 4.27
N SER A 50 -7.27 0.43 4.05
CA SER A 50 -7.05 -0.31 2.80
C SER A 50 -8.15 -1.33 2.52
N ASP A 51 -8.81 -1.85 3.57
CA ASP A 51 -9.87 -2.84 3.39
C ASP A 51 -11.05 -2.32 2.56
N ASP A 52 -11.20 -1.01 2.45
CA ASP A 52 -12.24 -0.42 1.61
C ASP A 52 -12.13 -0.82 0.15
N PHE A 53 -10.92 -1.21 -0.28
CA PHE A 53 -10.67 -1.59 -1.68
C PHE A 53 -10.72 -3.09 -1.92
N SER A 54 -11.08 -3.89 -0.92
CA SER A 54 -11.03 -5.35 -1.06
C SER A 54 -11.88 -5.86 -2.22
N GLU A 55 -13.08 -5.31 -2.39
CA GLU A 55 -13.95 -5.74 -3.49
C GLU A 55 -13.39 -5.35 -4.85
N LEU A 56 -12.91 -4.12 -4.96
CA LEU A 56 -12.30 -3.66 -6.20
C LEU A 56 -11.06 -4.49 -6.54
N ALA A 57 -10.24 -4.79 -5.52
CA ALA A 57 -9.05 -5.59 -5.71
C ALA A 57 -9.39 -6.99 -6.23
N ARG A 58 -10.47 -7.60 -5.72
CA ARG A 58 -10.90 -8.90 -6.21
C ARG A 58 -11.30 -8.88 -7.68
N VAL A 59 -11.86 -7.78 -8.13
CA VAL A 59 -12.21 -7.62 -9.55
C VAL A 59 -10.97 -7.43 -10.42
N LEU A 60 -9.99 -6.67 -9.91
CA LEU A 60 -8.83 -6.28 -10.72
C LEU A 60 -7.68 -7.28 -10.69
N ARG A 61 -7.64 -8.16 -9.71
CA ARG A 61 -6.46 -9.01 -9.45
C ARG A 61 -6.08 -9.95 -10.59
N ASP A 62 -7.00 -10.26 -11.47
CA ASP A 62 -6.72 -11.16 -12.58
C ASP A 62 -5.90 -10.49 -13.68
N ARG A 63 -5.95 -9.16 -13.74
CA ARG A 63 -5.27 -8.38 -14.78
C ARG A 63 -4.17 -7.49 -14.23
N TYR A 64 -4.22 -7.18 -12.94
CA TYR A 64 -3.32 -6.21 -12.32
C TYR A 64 -2.74 -6.76 -11.03
N ARG A 65 -1.56 -6.26 -10.69
CA ARG A 65 -1.05 -6.37 -9.34
C ARG A 65 -1.64 -5.18 -8.57
N VAL A 66 -2.52 -5.46 -7.61
CA VAL A 66 -3.26 -4.43 -6.89
C VAL A 66 -2.63 -4.25 -5.52
N VAL A 67 -2.28 -3.02 -5.19
CA VAL A 67 -1.60 -2.68 -3.94
C VAL A 67 -2.43 -1.65 -3.21
N CYS A 68 -2.81 -1.97 -1.97
CA CYS A 68 -3.70 -1.14 -1.15
C CYS A 68 -2.99 -0.80 0.15
N PRO A 69 -2.27 0.33 0.22
CA PRO A 69 -1.60 0.72 1.45
C PRO A 69 -2.57 1.31 2.48
N ASP A 70 -2.22 1.14 3.76
CA ASP A 70 -2.81 1.91 4.85
C ASP A 70 -1.94 3.13 5.09
N VAL A 71 -2.49 4.31 4.89
CA VAL A 71 -1.75 5.55 5.09
C VAL A 71 -1.28 5.64 6.55
N ALA A 72 -0.13 6.28 6.77
CA ALA A 72 0.47 6.40 8.10
C ALA A 72 -0.58 6.78 9.17
N GLY A 73 -0.57 6.07 10.27
CA GLY A 73 -1.51 6.28 11.37
C GLY A 73 -2.87 5.63 11.17
N ARG A 74 -3.09 4.91 10.05
CA ARG A 74 -4.36 4.25 9.76
C ARG A 74 -4.14 2.76 9.60
N GLY A 75 -5.20 2.01 9.82
CA GLY A 75 -5.18 0.57 9.63
C GLY A 75 -4.04 -0.10 10.38
N ARG A 76 -3.24 -0.87 9.66
CA ARG A 76 -2.13 -1.64 10.24
C ARG A 76 -0.79 -0.90 10.18
N SER A 77 -0.79 0.33 9.64
CA SER A 77 0.43 1.13 9.57
C SER A 77 0.79 1.73 10.92
N ASP A 78 2.09 1.96 11.13
CA ASP A 78 2.57 2.62 12.33
C ASP A 78 2.08 4.07 12.40
N TRP A 79 1.96 4.58 13.61
CA TRP A 79 1.70 5.99 13.85
C TRP A 79 3.02 6.75 13.82
N LEU A 80 2.98 7.99 13.37
CA LEU A 80 4.14 8.86 13.44
C LEU A 80 4.38 9.25 14.91
N LYS A 81 5.65 9.33 15.29
CA LYS A 81 6.02 9.67 16.66
C LYS A 81 5.60 11.10 17.03
N ASN A 82 5.62 11.99 16.04
CA ASN A 82 5.19 13.37 16.23
C ASN A 82 4.00 13.66 15.32
N PRO A 83 2.79 13.86 15.90
CA PRO A 83 1.60 14.10 15.10
C PRO A 83 1.66 15.33 14.20
N ALA A 84 2.55 16.28 14.50
CA ALA A 84 2.68 17.47 13.68
C ALA A 84 3.18 17.18 12.27
N PHE A 85 3.77 15.98 12.05
CA PHE A 85 4.33 15.63 10.76
C PHE A 85 3.37 14.82 9.87
N TYR A 86 2.15 14.58 10.31
CA TYR A 86 1.13 14.05 9.39
C TYR A 86 0.81 15.12 8.34
N GLY A 87 0.86 14.76 7.09
CA GLY A 87 0.55 15.69 6.02
C GLY A 87 0.93 15.14 4.66
N VAL A 88 0.60 15.91 3.62
CA VAL A 88 0.75 15.48 2.25
C VAL A 88 2.21 15.15 1.91
N ALA A 89 3.16 15.93 2.43
CA ALA A 89 4.57 15.69 2.13
C ALA A 89 5.03 14.31 2.64
N GLN A 90 4.62 13.94 3.86
CA GLN A 90 4.99 12.64 4.40
C GLN A 90 4.25 11.52 3.66
N TYR A 91 2.99 11.71 3.34
CA TYR A 91 2.23 10.70 2.60
C TYR A 91 2.83 10.47 1.22
N ALA A 92 3.24 11.53 0.54
CA ALA A 92 3.88 11.40 -0.76
C ALA A 92 5.22 10.67 -0.66
N ALA A 93 6.00 10.97 0.37
CA ALA A 93 7.28 10.29 0.60
C ALA A 93 7.06 8.79 0.86
N ASP A 94 6.02 8.47 1.64
CA ASP A 94 5.68 7.06 1.94
C ASP A 94 5.28 6.33 0.66
N MET A 95 4.51 6.96 -0.21
CA MET A 95 4.11 6.35 -1.48
C MET A 95 5.30 6.16 -2.39
N ALA A 96 6.26 7.10 -2.40
CA ALA A 96 7.47 6.94 -3.17
C ALA A 96 8.29 5.75 -2.67
N ALA A 97 8.39 5.57 -1.35
CA ALA A 97 9.07 4.41 -0.78
C ALA A 97 8.38 3.11 -1.18
N LEU A 98 7.06 3.11 -1.20
CA LEU A 98 6.28 1.94 -1.63
C LEU A 98 6.59 1.58 -3.07
N ILE A 99 6.60 2.55 -3.98
CA ILE A 99 6.86 2.30 -5.39
C ILE A 99 8.25 1.70 -5.58
N VAL A 100 9.24 2.21 -4.85
CA VAL A 100 10.60 1.66 -4.90
C VAL A 100 10.59 0.21 -4.45
N GLN A 101 9.89 -0.11 -3.37
CA GLN A 101 9.81 -1.48 -2.88
C GLN A 101 9.12 -2.42 -3.86
N LEU A 102 8.10 -1.94 -4.56
CA LEU A 102 7.38 -2.74 -5.55
C LEU A 102 8.22 -3.02 -6.81
N LYS A 103 9.29 -2.26 -7.02
CA LYS A 103 10.23 -2.42 -8.15
C LYS A 103 9.54 -2.26 -9.49
N VAL A 104 8.69 -1.24 -9.59
CA VAL A 104 7.97 -0.92 -10.83
C VAL A 104 8.27 0.51 -11.24
N GLU A 105 8.17 0.78 -12.54
CA GLU A 105 8.49 2.09 -13.09
C GLU A 105 7.31 3.03 -13.08
N ARG A 106 6.11 2.49 -13.13
CA ARG A 106 4.89 3.29 -13.14
C ARG A 106 3.74 2.53 -12.52
N VAL A 107 2.79 3.26 -12.00
CA VAL A 107 1.58 2.70 -11.40
C VAL A 107 0.36 3.49 -11.87
N ARG A 108 -0.79 2.83 -11.81
CA ARG A 108 -2.08 3.52 -11.92
C ARG A 108 -2.57 3.80 -10.52
N TRP A 109 -3.10 4.99 -10.31
CA TRP A 109 -3.59 5.38 -8.99
C TRP A 109 -5.11 5.38 -8.99
N VAL A 110 -5.68 4.83 -7.92
CA VAL A 110 -7.11 4.94 -7.61
C VAL A 110 -7.20 5.55 -6.22
N GLY A 111 -7.98 6.61 -6.09
CA GLY A 111 -8.12 7.29 -4.81
C GLY A 111 -9.57 7.61 -4.47
N THR A 112 -9.81 7.87 -3.20
CA THR A 112 -11.15 8.29 -2.74
C THR A 112 -11.06 9.51 -1.84
#